data_2928432cc8a88c524214fe15d4a064b0
#
_entry.id   2928432cc8a88c524214fe15d4a064b0
#
_cell.length_a   1.000
_cell.length_b   1.000
_cell.length_c   1.000
_cell.angle_alpha   90.00
_cell.angle_beta   90.00
_cell.angle_gamma   90.00
#
_symmetry.space_group_name_H-M   'P 1'
#
loop_
_entity.id
_entity.type
_entity.pdbx_description
1 polymer ?
#
loop_
_entity_poly.entity_id
_entity_poly.type
_entity_poly.pdbx_seq_one_letter_code
_entity_poly.pdbx_strand_id
1 'polypeptide(L)'
;MASSKPTNKTAPPPPPKEKVTAVDNRSDEYYRTKTEVFNALIDTIDLSQLAQLDQESAREEIRDIVIEIVSIKNVVMSVAEQETLLEDICNDVLGYGPLEPLLARDDIADIMVNGAGTTYIEVAGKIQRTNIRFRDNAQLMNICQRIVSQVGRRVDESSPICDARLADGSRVNVIAPPLAIDGPALTIRKFKKDKLKIQDLVNFGSISEPGAELLRIIGACRCNTLISGGTGSGKTTLLNTLTAFIAPGERVITCEDAAELQLQQPHVVRLETRPPNLEGQGRVTMTDLVKNCLRMRPDRIIVGEVRGPEAFDLLQAMNTGHDGSMGTLHANTPREGLSRLESMITMGGFTLPQRTIREMIVGSIDIVIQASRLRDGSRKIVSITEVMGLEGDVIVTQDVMRYEIDGEDKDGKLKGTHRGTGIGRPRFWERAKYFNMEGELARALDALEEGGK
;
A
#
# COMPACT_ATOMS: atom_id res chain seq x y z
N MET A 1 27.54 15.50 -59.43
CA MET A 1 28.03 15.91 -58.09
C MET A 1 26.97 16.77 -57.41
N ALA A 2 26.14 16.20 -56.56
CA ALA A 2 25.13 16.91 -55.79
C ALA A 2 25.56 16.88 -54.32
N SER A 3 25.89 18.05 -53.80
CA SER A 3 26.34 18.28 -52.43
C SER A 3 25.15 18.22 -51.48
N SER A 4 25.10 17.21 -50.61
CA SER A 4 24.12 17.13 -49.51
C SER A 4 24.59 17.97 -48.31
N LYS A 5 23.79 18.98 -47.94
CA LYS A 5 23.99 19.77 -46.72
C LYS A 5 23.67 18.91 -45.49
N PRO A 6 24.43 19.01 -44.40
CA PRO A 6 24.11 18.33 -43.16
C PRO A 6 22.91 18.99 -42.47
N THR A 7 21.90 18.21 -42.13
CA THR A 7 20.75 18.61 -41.31
C THR A 7 21.21 18.80 -39.87
N ASN A 8 21.09 20.02 -39.40
CA ASN A 8 21.35 20.44 -38.02
C ASN A 8 20.28 19.78 -37.10
N LYS A 9 20.61 18.74 -36.36
CA LYS A 9 19.75 18.18 -35.34
C LYS A 9 19.75 19.13 -34.13
N THR A 10 18.68 19.90 -33.97
CA THR A 10 18.42 20.68 -32.76
C THR A 10 18.39 19.75 -31.55
N ALA A 11 19.20 20.07 -30.54
CA ALA A 11 19.18 19.36 -29.24
C ALA A 11 17.78 19.39 -28.62
N PRO A 12 17.35 18.33 -27.93
CA PRO A 12 16.05 18.31 -27.26
C PRO A 12 15.98 19.46 -26.25
N PRO A 13 14.81 20.06 -26.05
CA PRO A 13 14.63 21.15 -25.07
C PRO A 13 15.00 20.62 -23.67
N PRO A 14 15.59 21.47 -22.81
CA PRO A 14 15.92 21.09 -21.44
C PRO A 14 14.63 20.67 -20.69
N PRO A 15 14.73 19.68 -19.79
CA PRO A 15 13.58 19.23 -19.02
C PRO A 15 12.97 20.40 -18.23
N PRO A 16 11.64 20.44 -18.07
CA PRO A 16 10.97 21.48 -17.31
C PRO A 16 11.52 21.52 -15.88
N LYS A 17 11.78 22.73 -15.37
CA LYS A 17 12.22 22.91 -13.99
C LYS A 17 11.14 22.39 -13.05
N GLU A 18 11.46 21.36 -12.27
CA GLU A 18 10.58 20.81 -11.25
C GLU A 18 10.21 21.91 -10.23
N LYS A 19 8.92 22.01 -9.93
CA LYS A 19 8.45 22.88 -8.85
C LYS A 19 8.82 22.22 -7.52
N VAL A 20 9.73 22.84 -6.77
CA VAL A 20 10.06 22.41 -5.41
C VAL A 20 8.96 22.92 -4.48
N THR A 21 8.29 22.02 -3.79
CA THR A 21 7.33 22.38 -2.74
C THR A 21 8.12 22.71 -1.50
N ALA A 22 8.12 23.98 -1.07
CA ALA A 22 8.77 24.37 0.17
C ALA A 22 8.02 23.73 1.36
N VAL A 23 8.59 22.66 1.90
CA VAL A 23 8.16 22.07 3.15
C VAL A 23 8.79 22.84 4.31
N ASP A 24 9.86 23.58 4.01
CA ASP A 24 10.68 24.30 4.96
C ASP A 24 11.41 25.47 4.27
N ASN A 25 11.60 26.58 4.99
CA ASN A 25 12.27 27.79 4.49
C ASN A 25 13.74 27.89 4.92
N ARG A 26 14.38 26.78 5.28
CA ARG A 26 15.75 26.75 5.76
C ARG A 26 16.76 27.10 4.68
N SER A 27 17.67 28.05 4.99
CA SER A 27 18.73 28.51 4.10
C SER A 27 19.93 27.54 4.09
N ASP A 28 20.81 27.68 3.08
CA ASP A 28 22.09 26.95 3.06
C ASP A 28 22.97 27.30 4.26
N GLU A 29 22.89 28.53 4.77
CA GLU A 29 23.58 29.00 5.96
C GLU A 29 23.09 28.26 7.21
N TYR A 30 21.76 28.08 7.34
CA TYR A 30 21.18 27.29 8.41
C TYR A 30 21.73 25.85 8.46
N TYR A 31 21.81 25.18 7.31
CA TYR A 31 22.34 23.81 7.26
C TYR A 31 23.84 23.72 7.59
N ARG A 32 24.63 24.75 7.26
CA ARG A 32 26.04 24.84 7.70
C ARG A 32 26.14 24.99 9.21
N THR A 33 25.40 25.92 9.76
CA THR A 33 25.36 26.15 11.22
C THR A 33 24.87 24.90 11.96
N LYS A 34 23.82 24.26 11.47
CA LYS A 34 23.35 23.00 12.04
C LYS A 34 24.44 21.92 12.05
N THR A 35 25.21 21.80 10.98
CA THR A 35 26.32 20.84 10.88
C THR A 35 27.43 21.17 11.87
N GLU A 36 27.79 22.42 12.00
CA GLU A 36 28.86 22.86 12.95
C GLU A 36 28.46 22.65 14.41
N VAL A 37 27.20 22.93 14.74
CA VAL A 37 26.68 22.73 16.12
C VAL A 37 26.54 21.24 16.40
N PHE A 38 26.04 20.45 15.45
CA PHE A 38 25.92 19.00 15.58
C PHE A 38 27.30 18.35 15.85
N ASN A 39 28.33 18.70 15.06
CA ASN A 39 29.66 18.13 15.25
C ASN A 39 30.24 18.50 16.63
N ALA A 40 30.09 19.75 17.08
CA ALA A 40 30.51 20.16 18.39
C ALA A 40 29.74 19.43 19.52
N LEU A 41 28.44 19.15 19.32
CA LEU A 41 27.66 18.35 20.25
C LEU A 41 28.20 16.91 20.37
N ILE A 42 28.47 16.25 19.23
CA ILE A 42 29.00 14.88 19.25
C ILE A 42 30.36 14.76 19.88
N ASP A 43 31.20 15.81 19.76
CA ASP A 43 32.51 15.89 20.41
C ASP A 43 32.41 16.10 21.94
N THR A 44 31.28 16.61 22.42
CA THR A 44 31.10 17.01 23.84
C THR A 44 30.25 16.01 24.63
N ILE A 45 29.23 15.38 23.98
CA ILE A 45 28.22 14.56 24.65
C ILE A 45 28.73 13.13 24.90
N ASP A 46 28.46 12.60 26.10
CA ASP A 46 28.62 11.16 26.37
C ASP A 46 27.41 10.38 25.91
N LEU A 47 27.53 9.78 24.72
CA LEU A 47 26.45 8.96 24.13
C LEU A 47 26.07 7.75 24.99
N SER A 48 26.99 7.25 25.85
CA SER A 48 26.71 6.11 26.74
C SER A 48 25.81 6.52 27.89
N GLN A 49 25.99 7.73 28.42
CA GLN A 49 25.10 8.31 29.43
C GLN A 49 23.74 8.65 28.82
N LEU A 50 23.73 9.28 27.64
CA LEU A 50 22.50 9.63 26.93
C LEU A 50 21.62 8.40 26.67
N ALA A 51 22.21 7.27 26.32
CA ALA A 51 21.48 6.01 26.07
C ALA A 51 20.79 5.40 27.32
N GLN A 52 21.14 5.86 28.52
CA GLN A 52 20.53 5.40 29.77
C GLN A 52 19.37 6.30 30.25
N LEU A 53 19.21 7.47 29.65
CA LEU A 53 18.13 8.40 29.95
C LEU A 53 16.83 8.00 29.22
N ASP A 54 15.71 8.37 29.81
CA ASP A 54 14.45 8.36 29.07
C ASP A 54 14.46 9.45 27.97
N GLN A 55 13.52 9.35 27.04
CA GLN A 55 13.51 10.21 25.84
C GLN A 55 13.37 11.70 26.17
N GLU A 56 12.66 12.06 27.25
CA GLU A 56 12.42 13.44 27.64
C GLU A 56 13.68 14.05 28.30
N SER A 57 14.29 13.34 29.25
CA SER A 57 15.55 13.71 29.87
C SER A 57 16.72 13.80 28.87
N ALA A 58 16.77 12.87 27.91
CA ALA A 58 17.76 12.91 26.83
C ALA A 58 17.59 14.15 25.94
N ARG A 59 16.36 14.57 25.65
CA ARG A 59 16.08 15.82 24.91
C ARG A 59 16.51 17.04 25.68
N GLU A 60 16.24 17.11 26.98
CA GLU A 60 16.67 18.24 27.84
C GLU A 60 18.19 18.35 27.86
N GLU A 61 18.91 17.25 28.08
CA GLU A 61 20.37 17.22 28.07
C GLU A 61 20.95 17.75 26.76
N ILE A 62 20.44 17.28 25.63
CA ILE A 62 20.87 17.76 24.31
C ILE A 62 20.60 19.25 24.15
N ARG A 63 19.41 19.73 24.56
CA ARG A 63 19.05 21.15 24.48
C ARG A 63 20.02 22.02 25.24
N ASP A 64 20.37 21.65 26.48
CA ASP A 64 21.27 22.42 27.33
C ASP A 64 22.67 22.54 26.70
N ILE A 65 23.22 21.42 26.23
CA ILE A 65 24.54 21.41 25.57
C ILE A 65 24.50 22.23 24.27
N VAL A 66 23.43 22.10 23.44
CA VAL A 66 23.33 22.88 22.20
C VAL A 66 23.22 24.38 22.46
N ILE A 67 22.47 24.80 23.48
CA ILE A 67 22.36 26.20 23.86
C ILE A 67 23.75 26.76 24.27
N GLU A 68 24.52 25.99 25.02
CA GLU A 68 25.87 26.35 25.39
C GLU A 68 26.80 26.47 24.17
N ILE A 69 26.76 25.50 23.25
CA ILE A 69 27.53 25.51 22.00
C ILE A 69 27.19 26.75 21.15
N VAL A 70 25.90 27.04 20.96
CA VAL A 70 25.42 28.21 20.19
C VAL A 70 25.96 29.53 20.83
N SER A 71 25.95 29.60 22.16
CA SER A 71 26.46 30.75 22.89
C SER A 71 28.00 30.90 22.71
N ILE A 72 28.77 29.82 22.88
CA ILE A 72 30.23 29.81 22.74
C ILE A 72 30.67 30.18 21.33
N LYS A 73 29.95 29.65 20.31
CA LYS A 73 30.26 29.92 18.91
C LYS A 73 29.77 31.29 18.42
N ASN A 74 29.08 32.07 19.26
CA ASN A 74 28.49 33.37 18.93
C ASN A 74 27.61 33.30 17.65
N VAL A 75 26.81 32.25 17.50
CA VAL A 75 25.94 32.08 16.34
C VAL A 75 24.79 33.09 16.45
N VAL A 76 24.65 33.96 15.44
CA VAL A 76 23.56 34.95 15.39
C VAL A 76 22.34 34.31 14.76
N MET A 77 21.32 34.06 15.57
CA MET A 77 20.03 33.48 15.17
C MET A 77 18.89 34.15 15.92
N SER A 78 17.73 34.23 15.29
CA SER A 78 16.51 34.57 16.00
C SER A 78 16.10 33.45 16.97
N VAL A 79 15.29 33.79 17.98
CA VAL A 79 14.80 32.78 18.95
C VAL A 79 14.09 31.65 18.27
N ALA A 80 13.28 31.93 17.25
CA ALA A 80 12.56 30.90 16.48
C ALA A 80 13.51 29.98 15.68
N GLU A 81 14.57 30.51 15.09
CA GLU A 81 15.61 29.71 14.42
C GLU A 81 16.37 28.82 15.38
N GLN A 82 16.66 29.35 16.59
CA GLN A 82 17.32 28.58 17.64
C GLN A 82 16.47 27.42 18.14
N GLU A 83 15.16 27.63 18.36
CA GLU A 83 14.22 26.55 18.71
C GLU A 83 14.12 25.49 17.61
N THR A 84 14.06 25.91 16.34
CA THR A 84 14.08 25.00 15.20
C THR A 84 15.37 24.19 15.12
N LEU A 85 16.52 24.83 15.36
CA LEU A 85 17.82 24.17 15.39
C LEU A 85 17.91 23.12 16.49
N LEU A 86 17.42 23.46 17.69
CA LEU A 86 17.36 22.54 18.83
C LEU A 86 16.52 21.31 18.53
N GLU A 87 15.33 21.53 17.97
CA GLU A 87 14.44 20.42 17.59
C GLU A 87 15.08 19.53 16.52
N ASP A 88 15.68 20.14 15.50
CA ASP A 88 16.35 19.41 14.43
C ASP A 88 17.53 18.58 14.91
N ILE A 89 18.35 19.11 15.84
CA ILE A 89 19.47 18.38 16.41
C ILE A 89 18.98 17.25 17.32
N CYS A 90 17.96 17.49 18.15
CA CYS A 90 17.31 16.42 18.91
C CYS A 90 16.80 15.30 18.00
N ASN A 91 16.17 15.64 16.89
CA ASN A 91 15.68 14.68 15.92
C ASN A 91 16.82 13.92 15.22
N ASP A 92 17.96 14.57 14.93
CA ASP A 92 19.14 13.92 14.35
C ASP A 92 19.76 12.90 15.31
N VAL A 93 19.78 13.19 16.62
CA VAL A 93 20.39 12.33 17.65
C VAL A 93 19.44 11.22 18.08
N LEU A 94 18.20 11.54 18.41
CA LEU A 94 17.25 10.63 19.06
C LEU A 94 16.22 10.03 18.09
N GLY A 95 15.91 10.72 16.99
CA GLY A 95 14.88 10.34 16.03
C GLY A 95 15.43 9.95 14.65
N TYR A 96 14.63 10.19 13.62
CA TYR A 96 14.98 9.94 12.22
C TYR A 96 15.41 11.21 11.47
N GLY A 97 15.88 12.22 12.21
CA GLY A 97 16.43 13.45 11.67
C GLY A 97 15.48 14.20 10.74
N PRO A 98 15.93 14.52 9.51
CA PRO A 98 15.10 15.28 8.55
C PRO A 98 13.80 14.61 8.12
N LEU A 99 13.58 13.34 8.46
CA LEU A 99 12.33 12.64 8.16
C LEU A 99 11.20 12.97 9.14
N GLU A 100 11.53 13.40 10.37
CA GLU A 100 10.52 13.61 11.42
C GLU A 100 9.39 14.58 11.01
N PRO A 101 9.68 15.76 10.41
CA PRO A 101 8.63 16.65 9.95
C PRO A 101 7.74 16.05 8.85
N LEU A 102 8.29 15.15 8.03
CA LEU A 102 7.53 14.46 6.98
C LEU A 102 6.68 13.32 7.56
N LEU A 103 7.21 12.61 8.54
CA LEU A 103 6.51 11.54 9.24
C LEU A 103 5.34 12.07 10.08
N ALA A 104 5.47 13.27 10.63
CA ALA A 104 4.41 13.92 11.42
C ALA A 104 3.18 14.35 10.57
N ARG A 105 3.35 14.54 9.26
CA ARG A 105 2.28 15.01 8.36
C ARG A 105 1.38 13.87 7.89
N ASP A 106 0.08 13.89 8.19
CA ASP A 106 -0.89 12.85 7.81
C ASP A 106 -1.30 12.89 6.32
N ASP A 107 -1.10 14.03 5.63
CA ASP A 107 -1.42 14.20 4.20
C ASP A 107 -0.42 13.53 3.26
N ILE A 108 0.78 13.16 3.76
CA ILE A 108 1.82 12.47 2.99
C ILE A 108 1.49 10.97 2.95
N ALA A 109 1.46 10.41 1.74
CA ALA A 109 1.28 8.98 1.53
C ALA A 109 2.61 8.22 1.47
N ASP A 110 3.56 8.73 0.67
CA ASP A 110 4.88 8.13 0.48
C ASP A 110 5.98 9.19 0.64
N ILE A 111 7.10 8.81 1.24
CA ILE A 111 8.33 9.60 1.33
C ILE A 111 9.42 8.84 0.58
N MET A 112 10.09 9.49 -0.36
CA MET A 112 11.09 8.87 -1.21
C MET A 112 12.38 9.70 -1.16
N VAL A 113 13.43 9.13 -0.59
CA VAL A 113 14.76 9.75 -0.46
C VAL A 113 15.71 9.09 -1.44
N ASN A 114 16.29 9.86 -2.33
CA ASN A 114 17.23 9.41 -3.36
C ASN A 114 18.60 10.06 -3.11
N GLY A 115 19.40 9.46 -2.23
CA GLY A 115 20.60 10.07 -1.70
C GLY A 115 20.30 11.27 -0.78
N ALA A 116 21.34 11.81 -0.14
CA ALA A 116 21.19 12.85 0.89
C ALA A 116 20.53 14.15 0.40
N GLY A 117 20.69 14.48 -0.88
CA GLY A 117 20.27 15.79 -1.42
C GLY A 117 18.87 15.84 -2.02
N THR A 118 18.17 14.71 -2.12
CA THR A 118 16.93 14.67 -2.90
C THR A 118 15.83 13.87 -2.20
N THR A 119 14.79 14.58 -1.78
CA THR A 119 13.63 13.99 -1.11
C THR A 119 12.35 14.37 -1.82
N TYR A 120 11.53 13.37 -2.17
CA TYR A 120 10.19 13.52 -2.71
C TYR A 120 9.15 13.03 -1.73
N ILE A 121 7.95 13.57 -1.85
CA ILE A 121 6.76 13.11 -1.12
C ILE A 121 5.61 12.89 -2.10
N GLU A 122 4.71 11.97 -1.77
CA GLU A 122 3.43 11.85 -2.46
C GLU A 122 2.31 12.43 -1.59
N VAL A 123 1.60 13.43 -2.12
CA VAL A 123 0.44 14.07 -1.50
C VAL A 123 -0.72 14.02 -2.48
N ALA A 124 -1.86 13.49 -2.06
CA ALA A 124 -3.07 13.35 -2.88
C ALA A 124 -2.82 12.69 -4.26
N GLY A 125 -1.90 11.70 -4.32
CA GLY A 125 -1.54 10.98 -5.55
C GLY A 125 -0.59 11.73 -6.49
N LYS A 126 -0.02 12.85 -6.06
CA LYS A 126 0.94 13.65 -6.83
C LYS A 126 2.30 13.64 -6.15
N ILE A 127 3.34 13.30 -6.90
CA ILE A 127 4.73 13.35 -6.44
C ILE A 127 5.21 14.79 -6.50
N GLN A 128 5.84 15.24 -5.40
CA GLN A 128 6.36 16.59 -5.25
C GLN A 128 7.78 16.51 -4.66
N ARG A 129 8.71 17.29 -5.22
CA ARG A 129 10.03 17.45 -4.64
C ARG A 129 9.97 18.38 -3.44
N THR A 130 10.66 18.03 -2.36
CA THR A 130 10.79 18.86 -1.17
C THR A 130 12.16 19.56 -1.14
N ASN A 131 12.32 20.49 -0.22
CA ASN A 131 13.61 21.09 0.12
C ASN A 131 14.29 20.38 1.31
N ILE A 132 13.71 19.32 1.84
CA ILE A 132 14.29 18.49 2.89
C ILE A 132 15.52 17.76 2.34
N ARG A 133 16.63 17.87 3.05
CA ARG A 133 17.89 17.21 2.73
C ARG A 133 18.59 16.72 3.98
N PHE A 134 19.39 15.69 3.82
CA PHE A 134 20.31 15.19 4.83
C PHE A 134 21.65 15.92 4.70
N ARG A 135 22.44 15.93 5.75
CA ARG A 135 23.78 16.51 5.74
C ARG A 135 24.67 15.84 4.70
N ASP A 136 24.67 14.51 4.68
CA ASP A 136 25.44 13.66 3.78
C ASP A 136 24.85 12.24 3.70
N ASN A 137 25.40 11.41 2.81
CA ASN A 137 24.97 10.02 2.65
C ASN A 137 25.28 9.17 3.90
N ALA A 138 26.25 9.54 4.72
CA ALA A 138 26.56 8.85 5.96
C ALA A 138 25.43 9.04 7.00
N GLN A 139 24.92 10.26 7.16
CA GLN A 139 23.77 10.53 8.01
C GLN A 139 22.54 9.74 7.54
N LEU A 140 22.25 9.76 6.24
CA LEU A 140 21.13 9.00 5.68
C LEU A 140 21.30 7.51 5.94
N MET A 141 22.50 6.96 5.75
CA MET A 141 22.79 5.56 6.02
C MET A 141 22.62 5.20 7.49
N ASN A 142 23.07 6.05 8.41
CA ASN A 142 22.88 5.85 9.86
C ASN A 142 21.39 5.83 10.23
N ILE A 143 20.58 6.70 9.63
CA ILE A 143 19.14 6.71 9.84
C ILE A 143 18.50 5.42 9.28
N CYS A 144 18.90 4.97 8.08
CA CYS A 144 18.46 3.70 7.51
C CYS A 144 18.79 2.53 8.44
N GLN A 145 20.03 2.46 8.95
CA GLN A 145 20.47 1.43 9.90
C GLN A 145 19.68 1.48 11.21
N ARG A 146 19.40 2.67 11.73
CA ARG A 146 18.58 2.85 12.94
C ARG A 146 17.17 2.32 12.74
N ILE A 147 16.54 2.62 11.62
CA ILE A 147 15.20 2.11 11.27
C ILE A 147 15.19 0.58 11.21
N VAL A 148 16.11 -0.03 10.45
CA VAL A 148 16.09 -1.47 10.24
C VAL A 148 16.53 -2.27 11.47
N SER A 149 17.39 -1.70 12.32
CA SER A 149 17.83 -2.34 13.56
C SER A 149 16.72 -2.49 14.59
N GLN A 150 15.72 -1.60 14.60
CA GLN A 150 14.55 -1.72 15.49
C GLN A 150 13.71 -2.99 15.23
N VAL A 151 13.78 -3.53 14.03
CA VAL A 151 13.10 -4.78 13.66
C VAL A 151 14.06 -5.97 13.61
N GLY A 152 15.26 -5.85 14.21
CA GLY A 152 16.26 -6.91 14.28
C GLY A 152 16.91 -7.24 12.93
N ARG A 153 16.95 -6.25 12.00
CA ARG A 153 17.59 -6.39 10.68
C ARG A 153 18.81 -5.47 10.58
N ARG A 154 19.58 -5.68 9.51
CA ARG A 154 20.68 -4.77 9.18
C ARG A 154 20.63 -4.40 7.70
N VAL A 155 21.23 -3.27 7.38
CA VAL A 155 21.50 -2.83 6.01
C VAL A 155 22.94 -2.33 5.96
N ASP A 156 23.75 -2.92 5.09
CA ASP A 156 25.16 -2.61 4.87
C ASP A 156 25.60 -3.07 3.48
N GLU A 157 26.89 -2.98 3.16
CA GLU A 157 27.44 -3.41 1.87
C GLU A 157 27.20 -4.91 1.59
N SER A 158 27.17 -5.74 2.64
CA SER A 158 26.95 -7.19 2.53
C SER A 158 25.47 -7.54 2.35
N SER A 159 24.58 -6.70 2.91
CA SER A 159 23.13 -6.86 2.87
C SER A 159 22.50 -5.51 2.45
N PRO A 160 22.66 -5.12 1.18
CA PRO A 160 22.33 -3.76 0.75
C PRO A 160 20.84 -3.50 0.52
N ILE A 161 19.97 -4.51 0.64
CA ILE A 161 18.52 -4.37 0.49
C ILE A 161 17.84 -4.83 1.77
N CYS A 162 16.97 -3.99 2.31
CA CYS A 162 16.20 -4.33 3.50
C CYS A 162 14.80 -3.74 3.45
N ASP A 163 13.80 -4.57 3.76
CA ASP A 163 12.46 -4.12 4.10
C ASP A 163 12.30 -4.10 5.62
N ALA A 164 11.68 -3.05 6.13
CA ALA A 164 11.44 -2.86 7.55
C ALA A 164 10.06 -2.22 7.78
N ARG A 165 9.72 -2.00 9.04
CA ARG A 165 8.49 -1.32 9.43
C ARG A 165 8.80 -0.38 10.60
N LEU A 166 8.23 0.82 10.56
CA LEU A 166 8.25 1.75 11.69
C LEU A 166 7.23 1.30 12.75
N ALA A 167 7.37 1.86 13.96
CA ALA A 167 6.46 1.56 15.07
C ALA A 167 4.99 1.92 14.79
N ASP A 168 4.75 2.93 13.95
CA ASP A 168 3.41 3.34 13.51
C ASP A 168 2.80 2.40 12.45
N GLY A 169 3.56 1.40 11.98
CA GLY A 169 3.15 0.45 10.95
C GLY A 169 3.56 0.85 9.52
N SER A 170 4.17 2.00 9.32
CA SER A 170 4.66 2.45 8.00
C SER A 170 5.71 1.49 7.45
N ARG A 171 5.61 1.14 6.16
CA ARG A 171 6.56 0.24 5.49
C ARG A 171 7.77 1.02 5.01
N VAL A 172 8.93 0.43 5.19
CA VAL A 172 10.22 1.02 4.80
C VAL A 172 10.96 0.06 3.89
N ASN A 173 11.42 0.55 2.75
CA ASN A 173 12.38 -0.14 1.90
C ASN A 173 13.66 0.67 1.84
N VAL A 174 14.79 0.02 2.04
CA VAL A 174 16.13 0.61 1.96
C VAL A 174 16.94 -0.12 0.92
N ILE A 175 17.61 0.64 0.06
CA ILE A 175 18.68 0.13 -0.83
C ILE A 175 19.93 0.94 -0.54
N ALA A 176 21.01 0.25 -0.18
CA ALA A 176 22.30 0.84 0.15
C ALA A 176 23.34 0.67 -0.97
N PRO A 177 24.44 1.43 -0.95
CA PRO A 177 25.62 1.12 -1.74
C PRO A 177 26.12 -0.33 -1.46
N PRO A 178 26.72 -1.02 -2.43
CA PRO A 178 27.10 -0.55 -3.76
C PRO A 178 25.98 -0.56 -4.80
N LEU A 179 24.77 -1.06 -4.47
CA LEU A 179 23.65 -1.15 -5.43
C LEU A 179 23.06 0.23 -5.75
N ALA A 180 22.93 1.08 -4.73
CA ALA A 180 22.47 2.46 -4.88
C ALA A 180 23.66 3.38 -5.18
N ILE A 181 23.83 3.73 -6.46
CA ILE A 181 25.03 4.41 -7.00
C ILE A 181 25.17 5.84 -6.45
N ASP A 182 24.06 6.57 -6.33
CA ASP A 182 24.06 7.98 -5.91
C ASP A 182 23.98 8.16 -4.38
N GLY A 183 24.09 7.07 -3.63
CA GLY A 183 23.92 7.02 -2.19
C GLY A 183 22.70 6.18 -1.78
N PRO A 184 22.46 5.99 -0.46
CA PRO A 184 21.32 5.19 -0.01
C PRO A 184 19.99 5.73 -0.56
N ALA A 185 19.09 4.83 -0.96
CA ALA A 185 17.72 5.17 -1.29
C ALA A 185 16.78 4.59 -0.22
N LEU A 186 15.87 5.44 0.27
CA LEU A 186 14.92 5.10 1.31
C LEU A 186 13.51 5.44 0.84
N THR A 187 12.62 4.47 0.88
CA THR A 187 11.20 4.70 0.57
C THR A 187 10.36 4.32 1.79
N ILE A 188 9.54 5.24 2.25
CA ILE A 188 8.61 5.02 3.36
C ILE A 188 7.18 5.19 2.83
N ARG A 189 6.39 4.12 2.88
CA ARG A 189 4.95 4.17 2.65
C ARG A 189 4.25 4.30 3.98
N LYS A 190 3.66 5.46 4.24
CA LYS A 190 3.00 5.76 5.51
C LYS A 190 1.74 4.92 5.70
N PHE A 191 1.59 4.42 6.93
CA PHE A 191 0.41 3.69 7.32
C PHE A 191 -0.75 4.69 7.58
N LYS A 192 -1.75 4.69 6.70
CA LYS A 192 -2.93 5.55 6.85
C LYS A 192 -3.83 5.01 7.96
N LYS A 193 -4.11 5.84 8.95
CA LYS A 193 -5.02 5.52 10.06
C LYS A 193 -6.50 5.66 9.67
N ASP A 194 -6.80 6.48 8.67
CA ASP A 194 -8.17 6.73 8.23
C ASP A 194 -8.72 5.55 7.43
N LYS A 195 -9.79 4.98 7.97
CA LYS A 195 -10.50 3.85 7.37
C LYS A 195 -11.59 4.39 6.46
N LEU A 196 -11.40 4.23 5.15
CA LEU A 196 -12.45 4.55 4.18
C LEU A 196 -13.62 3.58 4.35
N LYS A 197 -14.82 4.14 4.39
CA LYS A 197 -16.09 3.41 4.41
C LYS A 197 -16.65 3.31 3.01
N ILE A 198 -17.66 2.46 2.82
CA ILE A 198 -18.32 2.31 1.52
C ILE A 198 -18.90 3.64 1.01
N GLN A 199 -19.42 4.47 1.92
CA GLN A 199 -19.95 5.78 1.57
C GLN A 199 -18.88 6.73 1.02
N ASP A 200 -17.64 6.62 1.47
CA ASP A 200 -16.53 7.41 0.92
C ASP A 200 -16.24 7.00 -0.53
N LEU A 201 -16.33 5.69 -0.85
CA LEU A 201 -16.18 5.20 -2.22
C LEU A 201 -17.31 5.70 -3.14
N VAL A 202 -18.52 5.80 -2.61
CA VAL A 202 -19.67 6.40 -3.32
C VAL A 202 -19.41 7.89 -3.54
N ASN A 203 -19.03 8.62 -2.51
CA ASN A 203 -18.76 10.07 -2.57
C ASN A 203 -17.61 10.40 -3.55
N PHE A 204 -16.59 9.54 -3.64
CA PHE A 204 -15.53 9.67 -4.66
C PHE A 204 -15.99 9.25 -6.06
N GLY A 205 -17.22 8.77 -6.19
CA GLY A 205 -17.74 8.21 -7.44
C GLY A 205 -17.00 6.94 -7.89
N SER A 206 -16.31 6.25 -6.99
CA SER A 206 -15.63 4.99 -7.29
C SER A 206 -16.63 3.86 -7.58
N ILE A 207 -17.81 3.94 -6.99
CA ILE A 207 -18.96 3.08 -7.23
C ILE A 207 -20.25 3.87 -7.03
N SER A 208 -21.36 3.46 -7.68
CA SER A 208 -22.70 4.01 -7.44
C SER A 208 -23.31 3.45 -6.15
N GLU A 209 -24.34 4.10 -5.61
CA GLU A 209 -25.05 3.58 -4.43
C GLU A 209 -25.63 2.18 -4.64
N PRO A 210 -26.30 1.86 -5.77
CA PRO A 210 -26.77 0.48 -6.02
C PRO A 210 -25.61 -0.52 -6.14
N GLY A 211 -24.47 -0.13 -6.74
CA GLY A 211 -23.27 -0.96 -6.80
C GLY A 211 -22.67 -1.19 -5.41
N ALA A 212 -22.68 -0.17 -4.54
CA ALA A 212 -22.24 -0.29 -3.15
C ALA A 212 -23.13 -1.25 -2.35
N GLU A 213 -24.44 -1.26 -2.62
CA GLU A 213 -25.38 -2.20 -2.05
C GLU A 213 -25.10 -3.64 -2.51
N LEU A 214 -24.76 -3.84 -3.79
CA LEU A 214 -24.28 -5.16 -4.26
C LEU A 214 -23.05 -5.63 -3.49
N LEU A 215 -22.06 -4.76 -3.28
CA LEU A 215 -20.86 -5.09 -2.49
C LEU A 215 -21.21 -5.48 -1.06
N ARG A 216 -22.15 -4.78 -0.44
CA ARG A 216 -22.62 -5.08 0.91
C ARG A 216 -23.23 -6.48 0.96
N ILE A 217 -24.11 -6.81 0.01
CA ILE A 217 -24.75 -8.11 -0.08
C ILE A 217 -23.72 -9.22 -0.31
N ILE A 218 -22.78 -9.04 -1.25
CA ILE A 218 -21.70 -9.99 -1.53
C ILE A 218 -20.91 -10.30 -0.27
N GLY A 219 -20.51 -9.25 0.49
CA GLY A 219 -19.75 -9.41 1.74
C GLY A 219 -20.55 -10.12 2.83
N ALA A 220 -21.81 -9.74 3.02
CA ALA A 220 -22.70 -10.31 4.03
C ALA A 220 -23.10 -11.76 3.73
N CYS A 221 -23.37 -12.08 2.46
CA CYS A 221 -23.81 -13.42 2.04
C CYS A 221 -22.68 -14.43 1.88
N ARG A 222 -21.49 -14.14 2.40
CA ARG A 222 -20.33 -15.06 2.37
C ARG A 222 -19.95 -15.51 0.96
N CYS A 223 -20.02 -14.61 -0.03
CA CYS A 223 -19.48 -14.91 -1.35
C CYS A 223 -17.95 -14.93 -1.33
N ASN A 224 -17.36 -16.00 -1.82
CA ASN A 224 -15.91 -16.08 -2.02
C ASN A 224 -15.49 -15.10 -3.10
N THR A 225 -14.70 -14.11 -2.73
CA THR A 225 -14.46 -12.93 -3.56
C THR A 225 -12.99 -12.75 -3.90
N LEU A 226 -12.71 -12.56 -5.19
CA LEU A 226 -11.40 -12.18 -5.69
C LEU A 226 -11.44 -10.72 -6.16
N ILE A 227 -10.58 -9.88 -5.59
CA ILE A 227 -10.44 -8.49 -6.02
C ILE A 227 -9.25 -8.37 -6.96
N SER A 228 -9.50 -8.00 -8.19
CA SER A 228 -8.52 -7.85 -9.25
C SER A 228 -8.29 -6.38 -9.58
N GLY A 229 -7.07 -6.03 -9.99
CA GLY A 229 -6.76 -4.67 -10.44
C GLY A 229 -5.27 -4.38 -10.50
N GLY A 230 -4.90 -3.33 -11.21
CA GLY A 230 -3.52 -2.85 -11.33
C GLY A 230 -2.97 -2.23 -10.04
N THR A 231 -1.71 -1.79 -10.08
CA THR A 231 -1.09 -1.05 -8.97
C THR A 231 -1.81 0.28 -8.76
N GLY A 232 -2.10 0.61 -7.50
CA GLY A 232 -2.76 1.87 -7.14
C GLY A 232 -4.24 1.95 -7.54
N SER A 233 -4.89 0.86 -7.97
CA SER A 233 -6.32 0.83 -8.31
C SER A 233 -7.25 0.88 -7.10
N GLY A 234 -6.73 0.65 -5.87
CA GLY A 234 -7.51 0.69 -4.64
C GLY A 234 -7.97 -0.69 -4.14
N LYS A 235 -7.34 -1.80 -4.56
CA LYS A 235 -7.69 -3.17 -4.14
C LYS A 235 -7.73 -3.35 -2.62
N THR A 236 -6.68 -2.93 -1.91
CA THR A 236 -6.59 -3.03 -0.44
C THR A 236 -7.67 -2.21 0.24
N THR A 237 -7.97 -1.01 -0.28
CA THR A 237 -9.06 -0.16 0.20
C THR A 237 -10.41 -0.86 0.03
N LEU A 238 -10.66 -1.42 -1.16
CA LEU A 238 -11.89 -2.14 -1.44
C LEU A 238 -12.03 -3.40 -0.56
N LEU A 239 -10.94 -4.14 -0.38
CA LEU A 239 -10.92 -5.31 0.51
C LEU A 239 -11.26 -4.91 1.95
N ASN A 240 -10.65 -3.84 2.48
CA ASN A 240 -11.00 -3.29 3.80
C ASN A 240 -12.49 -2.90 3.89
N THR A 241 -13.03 -2.27 2.83
CA THR A 241 -14.43 -1.86 2.79
C THR A 241 -15.39 -3.05 2.77
N LEU A 242 -15.08 -4.08 1.97
CA LEU A 242 -15.88 -5.32 1.93
C LEU A 242 -15.88 -6.07 3.25
N THR A 243 -14.75 -6.10 3.93
CA THR A 243 -14.67 -6.78 5.24
C THR A 243 -15.52 -6.11 6.31
N ALA A 244 -15.89 -4.84 6.16
CA ALA A 244 -16.81 -4.16 7.08
C ALA A 244 -18.23 -4.79 7.10
N PHE A 245 -18.59 -5.54 6.07
CA PHE A 245 -19.88 -6.22 5.97
C PHE A 245 -19.90 -7.65 6.53
N ILE A 246 -18.78 -8.11 7.05
CA ILE A 246 -18.67 -9.40 7.76
C ILE A 246 -19.40 -9.28 9.11
N ALA A 247 -20.17 -10.30 9.47
CA ALA A 247 -20.90 -10.30 10.73
C ALA A 247 -19.93 -10.25 11.95
N PRO A 248 -20.26 -9.47 13.01
CA PRO A 248 -19.38 -9.31 14.17
C PRO A 248 -19.02 -10.59 14.91
N GLY A 249 -19.85 -11.63 14.79
CA GLY A 249 -19.61 -12.94 15.42
C GLY A 249 -18.66 -13.85 14.66
N GLU A 250 -18.22 -13.46 13.46
CA GLU A 250 -17.31 -14.27 12.65
C GLU A 250 -15.85 -14.04 13.04
N ARG A 251 -15.08 -15.14 13.11
CA ARG A 251 -13.64 -15.09 13.30
C ARG A 251 -12.94 -14.90 11.95
N VAL A 252 -12.25 -13.78 11.79
CA VAL A 252 -11.53 -13.44 10.56
C VAL A 252 -10.03 -13.54 10.79
N ILE A 253 -9.32 -14.22 9.89
CA ILE A 253 -7.86 -14.27 9.91
C ILE A 253 -7.34 -13.62 8.64
N THR A 254 -6.42 -12.64 8.79
CA THR A 254 -5.74 -12.01 7.65
C THR A 254 -4.34 -12.55 7.50
N CYS A 255 -3.92 -12.79 6.26
CA CYS A 255 -2.58 -13.18 5.88
C CYS A 255 -2.04 -12.14 4.88
N GLU A 256 -0.93 -11.50 5.21
CA GLU A 256 -0.37 -10.40 4.43
C GLU A 256 1.16 -10.49 4.36
N ASP A 257 1.77 -9.99 3.30
CA ASP A 257 3.23 -9.81 3.24
C ASP A 257 3.69 -8.71 4.18
N ALA A 258 2.91 -7.65 4.25
CA ALA A 258 3.01 -6.62 5.26
C ALA A 258 1.60 -6.18 5.64
N ALA A 259 1.29 -6.17 6.93
CA ALA A 259 -0.06 -5.95 7.41
C ALA A 259 -0.55 -4.52 7.15
N GLU A 260 -1.30 -4.33 6.08
CA GLU A 260 -1.96 -3.08 5.69
C GLU A 260 -3.47 -3.09 6.00
N LEU A 261 -4.06 -4.27 6.13
CA LEU A 261 -5.49 -4.42 6.38
C LEU A 261 -5.86 -3.96 7.79
N GLN A 262 -6.94 -3.20 7.88
CA GLN A 262 -7.45 -2.62 9.12
C GLN A 262 -8.93 -2.99 9.31
N LEU A 263 -9.19 -4.28 9.49
CA LEU A 263 -10.53 -4.78 9.69
C LEU A 263 -11.16 -4.19 10.96
N GLN A 264 -12.46 -3.93 10.89
CA GLN A 264 -13.23 -3.34 12.01
C GLN A 264 -13.96 -4.39 12.84
N GLN A 265 -13.88 -5.66 12.48
CA GLN A 265 -14.49 -6.76 13.24
C GLN A 265 -13.81 -6.91 14.60
N PRO A 266 -14.59 -7.30 15.63
CA PRO A 266 -14.05 -7.49 16.98
C PRO A 266 -13.13 -8.71 17.08
N HIS A 267 -13.31 -9.73 16.23
CA HIS A 267 -12.59 -10.99 16.30
C HIS A 267 -11.69 -11.18 15.05
N VAL A 268 -10.58 -10.45 15.02
CA VAL A 268 -9.58 -10.51 13.94
C VAL A 268 -8.24 -11.00 14.46
N VAL A 269 -7.63 -11.92 13.74
CA VAL A 269 -6.23 -12.31 13.91
C VAL A 269 -5.44 -11.91 12.67
N ARG A 270 -4.41 -11.08 12.85
CA ARG A 270 -3.59 -10.57 11.76
C ARG A 270 -2.27 -11.33 11.72
N LEU A 271 -1.95 -11.91 10.58
CA LEU A 271 -0.72 -12.67 10.34
C LEU A 271 0.08 -11.99 9.22
N GLU A 272 1.39 -11.97 9.40
CA GLU A 272 2.33 -11.39 8.44
C GLU A 272 3.42 -12.38 8.10
N THR A 273 3.83 -12.44 6.83
CA THR A 273 4.97 -13.25 6.40
C THR A 273 6.26 -12.76 7.06
N ARG A 274 7.23 -13.63 7.16
CA ARG A 274 8.54 -13.28 7.67
C ARG A 274 9.61 -13.72 6.66
N PRO A 275 10.42 -12.78 6.13
CA PRO A 275 11.59 -13.14 5.35
C PRO A 275 12.63 -13.86 6.23
N PRO A 276 13.58 -14.58 5.62
CA PRO A 276 14.63 -15.25 6.37
C PRO A 276 15.47 -14.23 7.16
N ASN A 277 16.04 -14.69 8.28
CA ASN A 277 17.01 -13.91 9.05
C ASN A 277 18.36 -13.80 8.31
N LEU A 278 19.36 -13.19 8.94
CA LEU A 278 20.71 -13.02 8.37
C LEU A 278 21.42 -14.36 8.05
N GLU A 279 21.03 -15.43 8.71
CA GLU A 279 21.55 -16.78 8.51
C GLU A 279 20.74 -17.57 7.46
N GLY A 280 19.79 -16.93 6.79
CA GLY A 280 18.90 -17.54 5.79
C GLY A 280 17.80 -18.43 6.39
N GLN A 281 17.59 -18.39 7.73
CA GLN A 281 16.64 -19.24 8.45
C GLN A 281 15.39 -18.49 8.90
N GLY A 282 14.38 -19.23 9.35
CA GLY A 282 13.19 -18.69 9.97
C GLY A 282 12.23 -18.00 9.00
N ARG A 283 12.34 -18.25 7.69
CA ARG A 283 11.37 -17.77 6.69
C ARG A 283 9.98 -18.35 6.99
N VAL A 284 8.96 -17.51 6.95
CA VAL A 284 7.54 -17.91 6.98
C VAL A 284 6.86 -17.32 5.76
N THR A 285 6.37 -18.19 4.88
CA THR A 285 5.76 -17.81 3.60
C THR A 285 4.26 -17.57 3.75
N MET A 286 3.63 -16.95 2.75
CA MET A 286 2.19 -16.80 2.67
C MET A 286 1.49 -18.18 2.69
N THR A 287 2.04 -19.16 1.97
CA THR A 287 1.58 -20.56 1.98
C THR A 287 1.56 -21.17 3.39
N ASP A 288 2.61 -20.93 4.18
CA ASP A 288 2.68 -21.43 5.57
C ASP A 288 1.58 -20.79 6.42
N LEU A 289 1.33 -19.49 6.26
CA LEU A 289 0.29 -18.77 6.98
C LEU A 289 -1.09 -19.31 6.63
N VAL A 290 -1.44 -19.41 5.34
CA VAL A 290 -2.76 -19.87 4.90
C VAL A 290 -3.01 -21.32 5.36
N LYS A 291 -2.02 -22.20 5.23
CA LYS A 291 -2.11 -23.58 5.75
C LYS A 291 -2.35 -23.62 7.26
N ASN A 292 -1.68 -22.74 8.01
CA ASN A 292 -1.87 -22.69 9.46
C ASN A 292 -3.24 -22.13 9.83
N CYS A 293 -3.80 -21.18 9.05
CA CYS A 293 -5.12 -20.62 9.29
C CYS A 293 -6.21 -21.68 9.38
N LEU A 294 -6.15 -22.73 8.55
CA LEU A 294 -7.11 -23.85 8.57
C LEU A 294 -7.19 -24.60 9.91
N ARG A 295 -6.16 -24.46 10.76
CA ARG A 295 -6.10 -25.05 12.11
C ARG A 295 -6.49 -24.07 13.20
N MET A 296 -6.73 -22.81 12.85
CA MET A 296 -7.04 -21.74 13.81
C MET A 296 -8.55 -21.48 13.96
N ARG A 297 -9.40 -22.35 13.39
CA ARG A 297 -10.87 -22.21 13.38
C ARG A 297 -11.33 -20.87 12.81
N PRO A 298 -10.94 -20.49 11.61
CA PRO A 298 -11.45 -19.27 10.98
C PRO A 298 -12.88 -19.51 10.48
N ASP A 299 -13.69 -18.47 10.48
CA ASP A 299 -14.89 -18.42 9.63
C ASP A 299 -14.53 -17.90 8.23
N ARG A 300 -13.62 -16.92 8.15
CA ARG A 300 -13.10 -16.40 6.88
C ARG A 300 -11.59 -16.19 6.92
N ILE A 301 -10.96 -16.44 5.78
CA ILE A 301 -9.55 -16.16 5.54
C ILE A 301 -9.44 -15.04 4.52
N ILE A 302 -8.70 -14.00 4.86
CA ILE A 302 -8.47 -12.85 4.00
C ILE A 302 -6.98 -12.81 3.63
N VAL A 303 -6.68 -12.98 2.33
CA VAL A 303 -5.31 -12.86 1.81
C VAL A 303 -5.13 -11.49 1.20
N GLY A 304 -4.25 -10.70 1.77
CA GLY A 304 -4.01 -9.32 1.35
C GLY A 304 -3.64 -9.23 -0.12
N GLU A 305 -2.75 -10.11 -0.58
CA GLU A 305 -2.42 -10.25 -2.00
C GLU A 305 -1.94 -11.67 -2.31
N VAL A 306 -2.49 -12.27 -3.35
CA VAL A 306 -2.12 -13.57 -3.90
C VAL A 306 -1.12 -13.36 -5.03
N ARG A 307 0.09 -13.90 -4.89
CA ARG A 307 1.19 -13.72 -5.84
C ARG A 307 1.85 -15.02 -6.28
N GLY A 308 1.55 -16.11 -5.59
CA GLY A 308 2.25 -17.39 -5.78
C GLY A 308 1.45 -18.61 -5.35
N PRO A 309 2.14 -19.66 -4.84
CA PRO A 309 1.56 -20.96 -4.53
C PRO A 309 0.41 -20.94 -3.52
N GLU A 310 0.34 -19.92 -2.67
CA GLU A 310 -0.76 -19.72 -1.70
C GLU A 310 -2.13 -19.63 -2.37
N ALA A 311 -2.18 -19.36 -3.68
CA ALA A 311 -3.40 -19.43 -4.47
C ALA A 311 -4.12 -20.79 -4.31
N PHE A 312 -3.35 -21.88 -4.32
CA PHE A 312 -3.89 -23.23 -4.14
C PHE A 312 -4.53 -23.40 -2.76
N ASP A 313 -3.83 -22.96 -1.72
CA ASP A 313 -4.30 -23.13 -0.34
C ASP A 313 -5.52 -22.25 -0.04
N LEU A 314 -5.59 -21.05 -0.64
CA LEU A 314 -6.76 -20.19 -0.56
C LEU A 314 -7.98 -20.82 -1.22
N LEU A 315 -7.84 -21.40 -2.43
CA LEU A 315 -8.94 -22.11 -3.10
C LEU A 315 -9.38 -23.33 -2.30
N GLN A 316 -8.45 -24.06 -1.69
CA GLN A 316 -8.78 -25.18 -0.79
C GLN A 316 -9.60 -24.71 0.41
N ALA A 317 -9.22 -23.58 1.03
CA ALA A 317 -9.97 -23.00 2.14
C ALA A 317 -11.41 -22.65 1.72
N MET A 318 -11.56 -21.98 0.59
CA MET A 318 -12.87 -21.61 0.02
C MET A 318 -13.74 -22.83 -0.29
N ASN A 319 -13.14 -23.95 -0.70
CA ASN A 319 -13.86 -25.21 -1.01
C ASN A 319 -14.19 -26.07 0.22
N THR A 320 -13.57 -25.78 1.37
CA THR A 320 -13.68 -26.64 2.56
C THR A 320 -14.46 -25.99 3.71
N GLY A 321 -15.40 -25.09 3.39
CA GLY A 321 -16.33 -24.55 4.37
C GLY A 321 -15.89 -23.22 5.02
N HIS A 322 -14.90 -22.52 4.44
CA HIS A 322 -14.53 -21.19 4.84
C HIS A 322 -15.10 -20.15 3.86
N ASP A 323 -16.42 -20.26 3.63
CA ASP A 323 -17.18 -19.39 2.72
C ASP A 323 -17.04 -17.91 3.09
N GLY A 324 -16.94 -17.05 2.06
CA GLY A 324 -16.74 -15.63 2.22
C GLY A 324 -15.28 -15.23 2.44
N SER A 325 -14.35 -16.16 2.22
CA SER A 325 -12.92 -15.84 2.14
C SER A 325 -12.64 -14.93 0.95
N MET A 326 -11.65 -14.08 1.08
CA MET A 326 -11.33 -13.05 0.08
C MET A 326 -9.84 -12.98 -0.18
N GLY A 327 -9.48 -12.55 -1.39
CA GLY A 327 -8.09 -12.27 -1.73
C GLY A 327 -8.00 -11.18 -2.78
N THR A 328 -6.84 -10.52 -2.88
CA THR A 328 -6.56 -9.63 -4.00
C THR A 328 -5.48 -10.20 -4.91
N LEU A 329 -5.48 -9.83 -6.16
CA LEU A 329 -4.40 -10.12 -7.10
C LEU A 329 -4.24 -9.00 -8.14
N HIS A 330 -3.09 -8.98 -8.79
CA HIS A 330 -2.85 -8.05 -9.89
C HIS A 330 -3.31 -8.66 -11.21
N ALA A 331 -4.33 -8.07 -11.84
CA ALA A 331 -4.72 -8.33 -13.22
C ALA A 331 -5.49 -7.14 -13.81
N ASN A 332 -5.59 -7.05 -15.13
CA ASN A 332 -6.26 -5.95 -15.81
C ASN A 332 -7.72 -6.24 -16.11
N THR A 333 -8.12 -7.51 -16.11
CA THR A 333 -9.49 -7.96 -16.33
C THR A 333 -9.85 -9.12 -15.41
N PRO A 334 -11.14 -9.37 -15.13
CA PRO A 334 -11.57 -10.54 -14.35
C PRO A 334 -11.07 -11.86 -14.93
N ARG A 335 -11.13 -12.02 -16.24
CA ARG A 335 -10.66 -13.22 -16.95
C ARG A 335 -9.15 -13.43 -16.79
N GLU A 336 -8.37 -12.37 -16.92
CA GLU A 336 -6.92 -12.41 -16.67
C GLU A 336 -6.63 -12.80 -15.22
N GLY A 337 -7.43 -12.29 -14.26
CA GLY A 337 -7.32 -12.64 -12.84
C GLY A 337 -7.45 -14.15 -12.60
N LEU A 338 -8.47 -14.78 -13.20
CA LEU A 338 -8.66 -16.23 -13.10
C LEU A 338 -7.52 -17.00 -13.78
N SER A 339 -7.06 -16.55 -14.94
CA SER A 339 -5.91 -17.14 -15.65
C SER A 339 -4.61 -17.03 -14.85
N ARG A 340 -4.41 -15.94 -14.11
CA ARG A 340 -3.26 -15.79 -13.21
C ARG A 340 -3.32 -16.75 -12.04
N LEU A 341 -4.49 -17.04 -11.48
CA LEU A 341 -4.64 -18.08 -10.46
C LEU A 341 -4.19 -19.45 -11.00
N GLU A 342 -4.57 -19.83 -12.22
CA GLU A 342 -4.09 -21.07 -12.85
C GLU A 342 -2.54 -21.08 -12.90
N SER A 343 -1.95 -19.98 -13.35
CA SER A 343 -0.49 -19.84 -13.46
C SER A 343 0.20 -19.96 -12.10
N MET A 344 -0.32 -19.30 -11.06
CA MET A 344 0.24 -19.33 -9.71
C MET A 344 0.20 -20.74 -9.11
N ILE A 345 -0.89 -21.49 -9.31
CA ILE A 345 -1.03 -22.87 -8.88
C ILE A 345 0.00 -23.75 -9.59
N THR A 346 0.11 -23.62 -10.92
CA THR A 346 1.08 -24.38 -11.71
C THR A 346 2.53 -24.08 -11.29
N MET A 347 2.87 -22.82 -11.05
CA MET A 347 4.19 -22.40 -10.56
C MET A 347 4.50 -22.93 -9.15
N GLY A 348 3.48 -23.26 -8.38
CA GLY A 348 3.62 -23.86 -7.04
C GLY A 348 4.13 -25.31 -7.05
N GLY A 349 4.40 -25.89 -8.23
CA GLY A 349 4.92 -27.26 -8.38
C GLY A 349 3.85 -28.35 -8.28
N PHE A 350 2.56 -27.97 -8.28
CA PHE A 350 1.47 -28.94 -8.29
C PHE A 350 1.30 -29.51 -9.70
N THR A 351 1.50 -30.82 -9.84
CA THR A 351 1.29 -31.58 -11.08
C THR A 351 -0.21 -31.93 -11.27
N LEU A 352 -1.04 -30.89 -11.38
CA LEU A 352 -2.46 -31.08 -11.60
C LEU A 352 -2.81 -30.82 -13.09
N PRO A 353 -3.72 -31.63 -13.69
CA PRO A 353 -4.26 -31.30 -15.01
C PRO A 353 -4.90 -29.90 -14.99
N GLN A 354 -4.74 -29.14 -16.06
CA GLN A 354 -5.27 -27.79 -16.17
C GLN A 354 -6.79 -27.73 -15.93
N ARG A 355 -7.51 -28.73 -16.42
CA ARG A 355 -8.96 -28.88 -16.18
C ARG A 355 -9.29 -28.95 -14.68
N THR A 356 -8.52 -29.76 -13.91
CA THR A 356 -8.72 -29.89 -12.46
C THR A 356 -8.49 -28.55 -11.75
N ILE A 357 -7.48 -27.78 -12.17
CA ILE A 357 -7.22 -26.43 -11.62
C ILE A 357 -8.43 -25.53 -11.90
N ARG A 358 -8.98 -25.55 -13.12
CA ARG A 358 -10.17 -24.76 -13.50
C ARG A 358 -11.41 -25.18 -12.72
N GLU A 359 -11.61 -26.48 -12.55
CA GLU A 359 -12.71 -27.02 -11.72
C GLU A 359 -12.59 -26.52 -10.27
N MET A 360 -11.37 -26.48 -9.72
CA MET A 360 -11.13 -25.91 -8.38
C MET A 360 -11.46 -24.40 -8.34
N ILE A 361 -11.03 -23.63 -9.32
CA ILE A 361 -11.31 -22.18 -9.39
C ILE A 361 -12.82 -21.93 -9.43
N VAL A 362 -13.53 -22.61 -10.32
CA VAL A 362 -14.99 -22.49 -10.48
C VAL A 362 -15.76 -22.95 -9.25
N GLY A 363 -15.26 -23.97 -8.57
CA GLY A 363 -15.83 -24.47 -7.32
C GLY A 363 -15.61 -23.56 -6.12
N SER A 364 -14.57 -22.71 -6.19
CA SER A 364 -14.12 -21.88 -5.06
C SER A 364 -14.55 -20.43 -5.16
N ILE A 365 -14.39 -19.80 -6.33
CA ILE A 365 -14.62 -18.37 -6.53
C ILE A 365 -16.05 -18.12 -6.98
N ASP A 366 -16.80 -17.32 -6.23
CA ASP A 366 -18.14 -16.89 -6.62
C ASP A 366 -18.07 -15.60 -7.45
N ILE A 367 -17.29 -14.60 -7.00
CA ILE A 367 -17.27 -13.24 -7.52
C ILE A 367 -15.84 -12.77 -7.79
N VAL A 368 -15.66 -12.09 -8.91
CA VAL A 368 -14.45 -11.30 -9.20
C VAL A 368 -14.85 -9.83 -9.30
N ILE A 369 -14.23 -8.97 -8.50
CA ILE A 369 -14.43 -7.52 -8.54
C ILE A 369 -13.20 -6.87 -9.16
N GLN A 370 -13.39 -6.15 -10.27
CA GLN A 370 -12.32 -5.46 -10.97
C GLN A 370 -12.24 -4.00 -10.56
N ALA A 371 -11.12 -3.59 -10.00
CA ALA A 371 -10.81 -2.20 -9.68
C ALA A 371 -9.77 -1.64 -10.66
N SER A 372 -10.00 -0.44 -11.18
CA SER A 372 -9.07 0.22 -12.10
C SER A 372 -8.79 1.67 -11.71
N ARG A 373 -7.54 2.09 -11.93
CA ARG A 373 -7.18 3.51 -11.94
C ARG A 373 -7.28 3.99 -13.39
N LEU A 374 -8.21 4.90 -13.65
CA LEU A 374 -8.42 5.45 -14.97
C LEU A 374 -7.34 6.47 -15.33
N ARG A 375 -7.29 6.89 -16.61
CA ARG A 375 -6.28 7.83 -17.13
C ARG A 375 -6.33 9.22 -16.51
N ASP A 376 -7.48 9.64 -16.00
CA ASP A 376 -7.67 10.88 -15.25
C ASP A 376 -7.22 10.80 -13.79
N GLY A 377 -6.71 9.63 -13.36
CA GLY A 377 -6.28 9.34 -12.00
C GLY A 377 -7.39 8.89 -11.06
N SER A 378 -8.66 8.92 -11.50
CA SER A 378 -9.79 8.42 -10.71
C SER A 378 -9.73 6.90 -10.55
N ARG A 379 -10.24 6.40 -9.43
CA ARG A 379 -10.33 4.95 -9.16
C ARG A 379 -11.78 4.53 -9.27
N LYS A 380 -12.03 3.47 -10.04
CA LYS A 380 -13.37 2.95 -10.30
C LYS A 380 -13.42 1.45 -10.09
N ILE A 381 -14.55 0.95 -9.59
CA ILE A 381 -14.90 -0.47 -9.68
C ILE A 381 -15.56 -0.65 -11.05
N VAL A 382 -14.79 -1.25 -11.97
CA VAL A 382 -15.20 -1.29 -13.38
C VAL A 382 -16.08 -2.48 -13.72
N SER A 383 -16.03 -3.56 -12.94
CA SER A 383 -16.99 -4.66 -13.03
C SER A 383 -17.12 -5.44 -11.73
N ILE A 384 -18.32 -6.02 -11.56
CA ILE A 384 -18.60 -7.11 -10.62
C ILE A 384 -19.02 -8.29 -11.48
N THR A 385 -18.24 -9.36 -11.45
CA THR A 385 -18.33 -10.50 -12.38
C THR A 385 -18.51 -11.80 -11.60
N GLU A 386 -19.51 -12.59 -11.94
CA GLU A 386 -19.73 -13.93 -11.40
C GLU A 386 -18.95 -14.99 -12.17
N VAL A 387 -18.50 -16.02 -11.47
CA VAL A 387 -17.93 -17.23 -12.05
C VAL A 387 -19.05 -18.26 -12.19
N MET A 388 -19.44 -18.54 -13.44
CA MET A 388 -20.63 -19.36 -13.74
C MET A 388 -20.36 -20.85 -13.76
N GLY A 389 -19.23 -21.28 -14.33
CA GLY A 389 -18.93 -22.69 -14.53
C GLY A 389 -17.83 -22.93 -15.56
N LEU A 390 -17.79 -24.13 -16.10
CA LEU A 390 -16.94 -24.51 -17.22
C LEU A 390 -17.80 -24.89 -18.42
N GLU A 391 -17.45 -24.37 -19.60
CA GLU A 391 -17.92 -24.87 -20.89
C GLU A 391 -16.70 -25.48 -21.61
N GLY A 392 -16.70 -26.82 -21.71
CA GLY A 392 -15.46 -27.51 -22.09
C GLY A 392 -14.33 -27.26 -21.13
N ASP A 393 -13.27 -26.62 -21.61
CA ASP A 393 -12.12 -26.20 -20.81
C ASP A 393 -12.07 -24.70 -20.51
N VAL A 394 -13.15 -23.95 -20.80
CA VAL A 394 -13.18 -22.49 -20.61
C VAL A 394 -13.99 -22.13 -19.37
N ILE A 395 -13.41 -21.32 -18.48
CA ILE A 395 -14.14 -20.72 -17.36
C ILE A 395 -15.12 -19.68 -17.92
N VAL A 396 -16.41 -19.89 -17.67
CA VAL A 396 -17.48 -18.97 -18.05
C VAL A 396 -17.72 -17.98 -16.94
N THR A 397 -17.77 -16.71 -17.29
CA THR A 397 -18.03 -15.60 -16.36
C THR A 397 -19.14 -14.73 -16.91
N GLN A 398 -19.87 -14.08 -16.01
CA GLN A 398 -20.96 -13.17 -16.36
C GLN A 398 -20.85 -11.90 -15.51
N ASP A 399 -20.84 -10.74 -16.16
CA ASP A 399 -20.83 -9.47 -15.41
C ASP A 399 -22.25 -9.19 -14.89
N VAL A 400 -22.33 -8.82 -13.63
CA VAL A 400 -23.54 -8.35 -12.95
C VAL A 400 -23.66 -6.83 -13.05
N MET A 401 -22.52 -6.15 -12.97
CA MET A 401 -22.40 -4.70 -13.07
C MET A 401 -21.15 -4.34 -13.87
N ARG A 402 -21.26 -3.29 -14.69
CA ARG A 402 -20.14 -2.66 -15.41
C ARG A 402 -20.12 -1.16 -15.22
N TYR A 403 -18.94 -0.56 -15.26
CA TYR A 403 -18.76 0.86 -15.40
C TYR A 403 -18.58 1.21 -16.88
N GLU A 404 -19.49 2.00 -17.43
CA GLU A 404 -19.44 2.47 -18.80
C GLU A 404 -19.01 3.93 -18.83
N ILE A 405 -18.02 4.25 -19.68
CA ILE A 405 -17.52 5.62 -19.84
C ILE A 405 -18.40 6.30 -20.90
N ASP A 406 -19.11 7.34 -20.49
CA ASP A 406 -20.02 8.10 -21.36
C ASP A 406 -19.28 9.26 -22.07
N GLY A 407 -18.11 9.70 -21.55
CA GLY A 407 -17.35 10.80 -22.13
C GLY A 407 -16.35 11.44 -21.16
N GLU A 408 -15.95 12.66 -21.48
CA GLU A 408 -15.06 13.50 -20.66
C GLU A 408 -15.71 14.85 -20.38
N ASP A 409 -15.37 15.44 -19.24
CA ASP A 409 -15.69 16.85 -18.98
C ASP A 409 -14.63 17.79 -19.57
N LYS A 410 -14.87 19.11 -19.40
CA LYS A 410 -13.98 20.16 -19.92
C LYS A 410 -12.59 20.14 -19.29
N ASP A 411 -12.44 19.52 -18.13
CA ASP A 411 -11.20 19.39 -17.37
C ASP A 411 -10.48 18.06 -17.64
N GLY A 412 -10.99 17.26 -18.60
CA GLY A 412 -10.43 15.95 -18.98
C GLY A 412 -10.74 14.82 -17.98
N LYS A 413 -11.68 15.03 -17.05
CA LYS A 413 -12.16 13.97 -16.16
C LYS A 413 -13.16 13.08 -16.87
N LEU A 414 -12.98 11.77 -16.67
CA LEU A 414 -13.87 10.78 -17.25
C LEU A 414 -15.21 10.77 -16.52
N LYS A 415 -16.30 10.86 -17.29
CA LYS A 415 -17.67 10.69 -16.84
C LYS A 415 -18.16 9.31 -17.28
N GLY A 416 -18.90 8.65 -16.42
CA GLY A 416 -19.46 7.35 -16.73
C GLY A 416 -20.41 6.90 -15.61
N THR A 417 -21.10 5.81 -15.89
CA THR A 417 -22.17 5.29 -15.05
C THR A 417 -21.97 3.80 -14.79
N HIS A 418 -22.26 3.37 -13.56
CA HIS A 418 -22.33 1.95 -13.22
C HIS A 418 -23.71 1.41 -13.64
N ARG A 419 -23.71 0.40 -14.50
CA ARG A 419 -24.94 -0.17 -15.10
C ARG A 419 -25.05 -1.66 -14.79
N GLY A 420 -26.26 -2.12 -14.59
CA GLY A 420 -26.61 -3.54 -14.61
C GLY A 420 -26.46 -4.11 -16.02
N THR A 421 -26.38 -5.42 -16.12
CA THR A 421 -26.22 -6.14 -17.40
C THR A 421 -27.45 -6.93 -17.81
N GLY A 422 -28.60 -6.62 -17.21
CA GLY A 422 -29.87 -7.31 -17.50
C GLY A 422 -30.05 -8.63 -16.77
N ILE A 423 -29.21 -8.93 -15.77
CA ILE A 423 -29.31 -10.17 -15.00
C ILE A 423 -30.26 -9.97 -13.84
N GLY A 424 -31.50 -10.42 -13.99
CA GLY A 424 -32.48 -10.34 -12.91
C GLY A 424 -32.21 -11.29 -11.73
N ARG A 425 -31.49 -12.39 -11.97
CA ARG A 425 -31.14 -13.38 -10.95
C ARG A 425 -29.70 -13.89 -11.17
N PRO A 426 -28.70 -13.28 -10.54
CA PRO A 426 -27.34 -13.78 -10.57
C PRO A 426 -27.21 -15.12 -9.83
N ARG A 427 -26.12 -15.86 -10.08
CA ARG A 427 -25.87 -17.18 -9.46
C ARG A 427 -25.88 -17.12 -7.94
N PHE A 428 -25.36 -16.04 -7.35
CA PHE A 428 -25.33 -15.87 -5.88
C PHE A 428 -26.70 -15.47 -5.29
N TRP A 429 -27.79 -15.41 -6.10
CA TRP A 429 -29.14 -15.18 -5.64
C TRP A 429 -29.57 -16.18 -4.56
N GLU A 430 -29.23 -17.45 -4.72
CA GLU A 430 -29.58 -18.49 -3.73
C GLU A 430 -28.87 -18.26 -2.39
N ARG A 431 -27.62 -17.74 -2.42
CA ARG A 431 -26.93 -17.31 -1.21
C ARG A 431 -27.64 -16.11 -0.58
N ALA A 432 -27.99 -15.10 -1.37
CA ALA A 432 -28.73 -13.94 -0.87
C ALA A 432 -30.06 -14.36 -0.23
N LYS A 433 -30.79 -15.29 -0.82
CA LYS A 433 -32.01 -15.86 -0.27
C LYS A 433 -31.76 -16.61 1.05
N TYR A 434 -30.69 -17.39 1.16
CA TYR A 434 -30.33 -18.07 2.40
C TYR A 434 -30.06 -17.09 3.54
N PHE A 435 -29.56 -15.90 3.25
CA PHE A 435 -29.32 -14.83 4.21
C PHE A 435 -30.48 -13.83 4.32
N ASN A 436 -31.63 -14.08 3.70
CA ASN A 436 -32.82 -13.21 3.65
C ASN A 436 -32.54 -11.82 3.05
N MET A 437 -31.65 -11.74 2.05
CA MET A 437 -31.23 -10.51 1.38
C MET A 437 -31.65 -10.46 -0.11
N GLU A 438 -32.47 -11.42 -0.59
CA GLU A 438 -32.90 -11.48 -1.99
C GLU A 438 -33.72 -10.26 -2.42
N GLY A 439 -34.53 -9.69 -1.48
CA GLY A 439 -35.31 -8.49 -1.75
C GLY A 439 -34.45 -7.23 -1.88
N GLU A 440 -33.35 -7.15 -1.13
CA GLU A 440 -32.38 -6.06 -1.25
C GLU A 440 -31.56 -6.21 -2.54
N LEU A 441 -31.18 -7.44 -2.87
CA LEU A 441 -30.47 -7.76 -4.12
C LEU A 441 -31.32 -7.39 -5.34
N ALA A 442 -32.60 -7.73 -5.36
CA ALA A 442 -33.51 -7.37 -6.45
C ALA A 442 -33.55 -5.84 -6.63
N ARG A 443 -33.77 -5.07 -5.55
CA ARG A 443 -33.79 -3.60 -5.62
C ARG A 443 -32.47 -3.00 -6.11
N ALA A 444 -31.35 -3.54 -5.70
CA ALA A 444 -30.04 -3.07 -6.15
C ALA A 444 -29.82 -3.33 -7.65
N LEU A 445 -30.24 -4.50 -8.13
CA LEU A 445 -30.16 -4.84 -9.57
C LEU A 445 -31.09 -3.95 -10.40
N ASP A 446 -32.35 -3.77 -9.98
CA ASP A 446 -33.33 -2.92 -10.68
C ASP A 446 -32.82 -1.45 -10.75
N ALA A 447 -32.27 -0.93 -9.66
CA ALA A 447 -31.71 0.42 -9.61
C ALA A 447 -30.48 0.60 -10.52
N LEU A 448 -29.66 -0.44 -10.73
CA LEU A 448 -28.54 -0.42 -11.68
C LEU A 448 -29.04 -0.42 -13.14
N GLU A 449 -30.15 -1.06 -13.43
CA GLU A 449 -30.79 -1.04 -14.75
C GLU A 449 -31.43 0.33 -15.06
N GLU A 450 -32.10 0.94 -14.07
CA GLU A 450 -32.77 2.24 -14.21
C GLU A 450 -31.77 3.39 -14.30
N GLY A 451 -30.68 3.35 -13.54
CA GLY A 451 -29.61 4.36 -13.58
C GLY A 451 -28.87 4.43 -14.91
N GLY A 452 -29.14 3.52 -15.81
CA GLY A 452 -28.62 3.45 -17.18
C GLY A 452 -29.54 4.09 -18.23
N LYS A 453 -30.72 4.53 -17.85
CA LYS A 453 -31.68 5.26 -18.71
C LYS A 453 -31.63 6.75 -18.40
#